data_56f4860ce7c7124fab98878ca743f108
#
_entry.id   56f4860ce7c7124fab98878ca743f108
#
_cell.length_a   1.000
_cell.length_b   1.000
_cell.length_c   1.000
_cell.angle_alpha   90.00
_cell.angle_beta   90.00
_cell.angle_gamma   90.00
#
_symmetry.space_group_name_H-M   'P 1'
#
loop_
_entity.id
_entity.type
_entity.pdbx_description
1 polymer ?
#
loop_
_entity_poly.entity_id
_entity_poly.type
_entity_poly.pdbx_seq_one_letter_code
_entity_poly.pdbx_strand_id
1 'polypeptide(L)'
;MSAPQPGSTDPAVIRNFCIIAHIDHGKSTLADRMLQITGVLDERSARAQYLDRMDIERERGITIKSQAVRMPWEVDGVTHLLNMIDTPGHVDFSYEVSRSLQACEGAILLVDAAQGIEAQTLANLYLALEADLEIIPVLNKIDLPGAESDRHAAEIAGIIGCDESEVLRVSAKTGEGVSDLLDTIVAKVPASEGVADAPARALIFDSVYDTYRGVVTYVRVVDGALRHREKILMMSTGAAHEVLEIGVISPEMVPAQGLSVGEVGYLITGVKDVRQSRVGDTVTNASKPSEKDLGGYQHPKPMVYSGLFPIDAKDFPDLRDALDKLQLNDAALVYEPETSTALGFGFRVGFLGLLHMEIVRERLEREFDLDLISTAPSVVHHVLMEDGSTVAVTNPSEYPTSGRIAEVREPIVDATILSPAEYIGTILELCQQRRGVQQGLDYLSSDRVEIRYRLPLSEIVFDFFDQLKSRTKGYASLDYHEAGEQAADLVKVDILLNGDPVDALSSIVHRDKSYSYGVAMAAKLKELIPRQQFEVPVQAAIGARVIARETIRAVRKDVLAKCYGGDISRKRKLLEKQKAGKKRMKVVGSVEVPQEAFVAALRTGESTEKK
;
A
#
# COMPACT_ATOMS: atom_id res chain seq x y z
N MET A 1 32.25 -28.84 5.73
CA MET A 1 31.35 -29.50 6.73
C MET A 1 29.93 -29.41 6.21
N SER A 2 29.06 -30.38 6.51
CA SER A 2 27.62 -30.26 6.11
C SER A 2 26.98 -29.14 6.94
N ALA A 3 26.15 -28.29 6.30
CA ALA A 3 25.41 -27.25 7.00
C ALA A 3 24.61 -27.85 8.19
N PRO A 4 24.49 -27.11 9.30
CA PRO A 4 23.72 -27.56 10.47
C PRO A 4 22.28 -27.93 10.10
N GLN A 5 21.80 -29.06 10.65
CA GLN A 5 20.47 -29.59 10.32
C GLN A 5 19.39 -28.78 11.06
N PRO A 6 18.29 -28.36 10.38
CA PRO A 6 17.19 -27.68 11.02
C PRO A 6 16.58 -28.49 12.17
N GLY A 7 16.20 -27.82 13.26
CA GLY A 7 15.67 -28.41 14.48
C GLY A 7 16.72 -28.84 15.51
N SER A 8 18.02 -28.68 15.20
CA SER A 8 19.16 -28.96 16.10
C SER A 8 20.31 -27.98 15.93
N THR A 9 20.08 -26.85 15.29
CA THR A 9 21.10 -25.80 15.10
C THR A 9 21.36 -25.09 16.43
N ASP A 10 22.64 -24.85 16.72
CA ASP A 10 23.06 -24.03 17.86
C ASP A 10 22.63 -22.57 17.59
N PRO A 11 21.81 -21.93 18.44
CA PRO A 11 21.42 -20.53 18.27
C PRO A 11 22.60 -19.57 18.14
N ALA A 12 23.77 -19.89 18.74
CA ALA A 12 24.98 -19.07 18.68
C ALA A 12 25.48 -18.81 17.25
N VAL A 13 25.22 -19.73 16.30
CA VAL A 13 25.63 -19.57 14.89
C VAL A 13 24.52 -19.01 14.00
N ILE A 14 23.34 -18.66 14.54
CA ILE A 14 22.23 -18.11 13.78
C ILE A 14 22.28 -16.58 13.81
N ARG A 15 22.02 -15.94 12.66
CA ARG A 15 21.84 -14.49 12.53
C ARG A 15 20.58 -14.21 11.73
N ASN A 16 19.59 -13.61 12.37
CA ASN A 16 18.36 -13.20 11.70
C ASN A 16 18.43 -11.70 11.46
N PHE A 17 18.31 -11.30 10.21
CA PHE A 17 18.39 -9.90 9.83
C PHE A 17 17.46 -9.60 8.67
N CYS A 18 17.12 -8.32 8.52
CA CYS A 18 16.36 -7.80 7.40
C CYS A 18 17.12 -6.71 6.65
N ILE A 19 16.61 -6.31 5.49
CA ILE A 19 17.14 -5.18 4.72
C ILE A 19 16.06 -4.11 4.66
N ILE A 20 16.32 -2.96 5.28
CA ILE A 20 15.48 -1.77 5.22
C ILE A 20 16.07 -0.79 4.20
N ALA A 21 15.25 -0.36 3.24
CA ALA A 21 15.70 0.49 2.14
C ALA A 21 14.53 1.29 1.59
N HIS A 22 14.82 2.43 0.99
CA HIS A 22 13.86 3.11 0.11
C HIS A 22 13.69 2.34 -1.21
N ILE A 23 12.61 2.62 -1.93
CA ILE A 23 12.36 2.09 -3.28
C ILE A 23 13.55 2.47 -4.18
N ASP A 24 13.97 1.55 -5.04
CA ASP A 24 15.10 1.70 -5.97
C ASP A 24 16.49 1.86 -5.35
N HIS A 25 16.69 1.77 -4.02
CA HIS A 25 18.02 1.77 -3.41
C HIS A 25 18.80 0.46 -3.64
N GLY A 26 18.18 -0.54 -4.26
CA GLY A 26 18.83 -1.78 -4.67
C GLY A 26 18.72 -2.93 -3.69
N LYS A 27 17.68 -2.94 -2.86
CA LYS A 27 17.40 -4.00 -1.87
C LYS A 27 17.38 -5.40 -2.51
N SER A 28 16.52 -5.63 -3.50
CA SER A 28 16.39 -6.93 -4.18
C SER A 28 17.67 -7.33 -4.92
N THR A 29 18.42 -6.35 -5.47
CA THR A 29 19.72 -6.60 -6.11
C THR A 29 20.77 -7.04 -5.09
N LEU A 30 20.80 -6.44 -3.89
CA LEU A 30 21.71 -6.85 -2.83
C LEU A 30 21.36 -8.24 -2.31
N ALA A 31 20.08 -8.53 -2.11
CA ALA A 31 19.59 -9.84 -1.72
C ALA A 31 20.02 -10.92 -2.72
N ASP A 32 19.79 -10.70 -4.02
CA ASP A 32 20.24 -11.61 -5.08
C ASP A 32 21.76 -11.84 -5.05
N ARG A 33 22.52 -10.77 -4.83
CA ARG A 33 24.00 -10.87 -4.76
C ARG A 33 24.45 -11.68 -3.56
N MET A 34 23.83 -11.51 -2.39
CA MET A 34 24.10 -12.33 -1.20
C MET A 34 23.80 -13.80 -1.46
N LEU A 35 22.65 -14.13 -2.09
CA LEU A 35 22.29 -15.50 -2.45
C LEU A 35 23.30 -16.15 -3.41
N GLN A 36 23.86 -15.37 -4.34
CA GLN A 36 24.90 -15.87 -5.28
C GLN A 36 26.23 -16.11 -4.57
N ILE A 37 26.71 -15.15 -3.75
CA ILE A 37 28.01 -15.25 -3.05
C ILE A 37 28.00 -16.39 -2.03
N THR A 38 26.87 -16.61 -1.34
CA THR A 38 26.71 -17.72 -0.37
C THR A 38 26.46 -19.08 -1.04
N GLY A 39 26.36 -19.12 -2.37
CA GLY A 39 26.17 -20.36 -3.15
C GLY A 39 24.77 -20.97 -3.02
N VAL A 40 23.81 -20.25 -2.46
CA VAL A 40 22.41 -20.69 -2.36
C VAL A 40 21.73 -20.63 -3.73
N LEU A 41 22.14 -19.66 -4.56
CA LEU A 41 21.63 -19.49 -5.92
C LEU A 41 22.74 -19.73 -6.95
N ASP A 42 22.57 -20.76 -7.79
CA ASP A 42 23.50 -21.04 -8.88
C ASP A 42 23.38 -19.99 -10.00
N GLU A 43 24.49 -19.65 -10.66
CA GLU A 43 24.52 -18.73 -11.82
C GLU A 43 23.53 -19.10 -12.93
N ARG A 44 23.23 -20.40 -13.10
CA ARG A 44 22.31 -20.90 -14.14
C ARG A 44 20.83 -20.72 -13.79
N SER A 45 20.51 -20.69 -12.50
CA SER A 45 19.15 -20.48 -11.97
C SER A 45 18.93 -19.02 -11.55
N ALA A 46 19.98 -18.20 -11.56
CA ALA A 46 19.93 -16.79 -11.22
C ALA A 46 19.07 -16.01 -12.23
N ARG A 47 17.95 -15.51 -11.78
CA ARG A 47 17.15 -14.48 -12.45
C ARG A 47 17.19 -13.23 -11.60
N ALA A 48 17.11 -12.06 -12.24
CA ALA A 48 17.06 -10.81 -11.51
C ALA A 48 15.83 -10.75 -10.60
N GLN A 49 15.99 -10.20 -9.39
CA GLN A 49 14.95 -10.07 -8.37
C GLN A 49 14.33 -11.44 -8.03
N TYR A 50 15.19 -12.38 -7.65
CA TYR A 50 14.78 -13.78 -7.40
C TYR A 50 13.73 -13.88 -6.29
N LEU A 51 13.82 -13.06 -5.25
CA LEU A 51 12.89 -13.03 -4.13
C LEU A 51 11.56 -12.38 -4.47
N ASP A 52 11.53 -11.44 -5.42
CA ASP A 52 10.31 -10.82 -5.90
C ASP A 52 9.55 -11.81 -6.80
N ARG A 53 8.65 -12.60 -6.21
CA ARG A 53 7.98 -13.71 -6.91
C ARG A 53 6.83 -13.26 -7.79
N MET A 54 6.20 -12.15 -7.48
CA MET A 54 5.10 -11.59 -8.28
C MET A 54 5.63 -10.80 -9.47
N ASP A 55 4.95 -10.85 -10.62
CA ASP A 55 5.31 -10.06 -11.79
C ASP A 55 5.20 -8.56 -11.49
N ILE A 56 4.18 -8.17 -10.71
CA ILE A 56 3.96 -6.77 -10.30
C ILE A 56 5.10 -6.24 -9.40
N GLU A 57 5.69 -7.08 -8.54
CA GLU A 57 6.86 -6.70 -7.73
C GLU A 57 8.04 -6.35 -8.62
N ARG A 58 8.33 -7.21 -9.62
CA ARG A 58 9.44 -7.00 -10.55
C ARG A 58 9.25 -5.80 -11.48
N GLU A 59 8.02 -5.59 -11.96
CA GLU A 59 7.71 -4.45 -12.85
C GLU A 59 7.78 -3.12 -12.13
N ARG A 60 7.32 -3.07 -10.88
CA ARG A 60 7.31 -1.85 -10.08
C ARG A 60 8.58 -1.62 -9.27
N GLY A 61 9.47 -2.62 -9.19
CA GLY A 61 10.69 -2.55 -8.38
C GLY A 61 10.44 -2.48 -6.87
N ILE A 62 9.31 -3.04 -6.40
CA ILE A 62 8.91 -3.01 -4.98
C ILE A 62 8.69 -4.43 -4.47
N THR A 63 9.06 -4.68 -3.22
CA THR A 63 8.67 -5.89 -2.50
C THR A 63 7.30 -5.67 -1.85
N ILE A 64 6.36 -6.57 -2.10
CA ILE A 64 5.00 -6.53 -1.54
C ILE A 64 4.87 -7.54 -0.40
N LYS A 65 5.44 -8.74 -0.59
CA LYS A 65 5.39 -9.84 0.37
C LYS A 65 6.76 -10.15 0.95
N SER A 66 6.80 -10.34 2.27
CA SER A 66 8.03 -10.75 2.95
C SER A 66 8.45 -12.15 2.50
N GLN A 67 9.75 -12.32 2.26
CA GLN A 67 10.36 -13.61 1.93
C GLN A 67 11.49 -13.87 2.92
N ALA A 68 11.63 -15.11 3.38
CA ALA A 68 12.75 -15.49 4.23
C ALA A 68 13.65 -16.45 3.46
N VAL A 69 14.96 -16.28 3.58
CA VAL A 69 15.93 -17.21 2.97
C VAL A 69 17.08 -17.48 3.92
N ARG A 70 17.42 -18.76 4.07
CA ARG A 70 18.54 -19.24 4.87
C ARG A 70 19.78 -19.39 4.00
N MET A 71 20.87 -18.72 4.39
CA MET A 71 22.16 -18.72 3.70
C MET A 71 23.27 -19.23 4.63
N PRO A 72 24.07 -20.24 4.26
CA PRO A 72 25.26 -20.60 5.00
C PRO A 72 26.41 -19.64 4.68
N TRP A 73 27.15 -19.20 5.71
CA TRP A 73 28.35 -18.38 5.53
C TRP A 73 29.44 -18.81 6.49
N GLU A 74 30.68 -18.97 6.02
CA GLU A 74 31.81 -19.46 6.83
C GLU A 74 32.70 -18.29 7.23
N VAL A 75 32.88 -18.13 8.55
CA VAL A 75 33.81 -17.17 9.15
C VAL A 75 34.69 -17.93 10.15
N ASP A 76 35.98 -17.79 10.06
CA ASP A 76 36.96 -18.43 10.95
C ASP A 76 36.79 -19.97 11.10
N GLY A 77 36.35 -20.65 10.03
CA GLY A 77 36.14 -22.10 10.03
C GLY A 77 34.82 -22.53 10.70
N VAL A 78 33.99 -21.60 11.12
CA VAL A 78 32.62 -21.85 11.64
C VAL A 78 31.59 -21.48 10.61
N THR A 79 30.68 -22.42 10.29
CA THR A 79 29.55 -22.14 9.41
C THR A 79 28.43 -21.49 10.21
N HIS A 80 28.14 -20.24 9.90
CA HIS A 80 26.99 -19.50 10.41
C HIS A 80 25.79 -19.65 9.46
N LEU A 81 24.59 -19.50 10.02
CA LEU A 81 23.34 -19.54 9.27
C LEU A 81 22.70 -18.15 9.31
N LEU A 82 22.73 -17.51 8.15
CA LEU A 82 22.18 -16.18 7.95
C LEU A 82 20.74 -16.32 7.43
N ASN A 83 19.76 -15.95 8.24
CA ASN A 83 18.37 -15.90 7.82
C ASN A 83 18.04 -14.45 7.45
N MET A 84 17.97 -14.19 6.17
CA MET A 84 17.54 -12.90 5.64
C MET A 84 16.04 -12.88 5.50
N ILE A 85 15.38 -11.90 6.09
CA ILE A 85 13.95 -11.63 5.92
C ILE A 85 13.83 -10.39 5.02
N ASP A 86 13.40 -10.60 3.78
CA ASP A 86 13.17 -9.51 2.83
C ASP A 86 11.86 -8.80 3.18
N THR A 87 11.89 -7.48 3.39
CA THR A 87 10.77 -6.70 3.90
C THR A 87 10.26 -5.72 2.85
N PRO A 88 8.93 -5.45 2.77
CA PRO A 88 8.44 -4.32 2.00
C PRO A 88 9.10 -3.01 2.44
N GLY A 89 9.25 -2.05 1.51
CA GLY A 89 9.86 -0.76 1.80
C GLY A 89 8.87 0.40 1.93
N HIS A 90 7.59 0.19 1.55
CA HIS A 90 6.60 1.26 1.42
C HIS A 90 5.74 1.43 2.68
N VAL A 91 5.36 2.68 2.98
CA VAL A 91 4.53 3.04 4.15
C VAL A 91 3.21 2.28 4.26
N ASP A 92 2.55 1.98 3.14
CA ASP A 92 1.30 1.22 3.11
C ASP A 92 1.45 -0.18 3.74
N PHE A 93 2.67 -0.72 3.76
CA PHE A 93 3.01 -2.03 4.32
C PHE A 93 3.75 -1.96 5.66
N SER A 94 3.63 -0.84 6.37
CA SER A 94 4.31 -0.63 7.67
C SER A 94 4.00 -1.71 8.70
N TYR A 95 2.81 -2.30 8.64
CA TYR A 95 2.42 -3.42 9.49
C TYR A 95 3.27 -4.68 9.21
N GLU A 96 3.42 -5.06 7.93
CA GLU A 96 4.26 -6.19 7.50
C GLU A 96 5.73 -5.94 7.83
N VAL A 97 6.20 -4.70 7.61
CA VAL A 97 7.56 -4.28 7.99
C VAL A 97 7.79 -4.48 9.47
N SER A 98 6.92 -3.95 10.33
CA SER A 98 7.05 -4.08 11.79
C SER A 98 7.10 -5.54 12.25
N ARG A 99 6.36 -6.45 11.60
CA ARG A 99 6.39 -7.89 11.93
C ARG A 99 7.66 -8.58 11.49
N SER A 100 8.14 -8.25 10.31
CA SER A 100 9.41 -8.77 9.81
C SER A 100 10.58 -8.30 10.68
N LEU A 101 10.57 -7.04 11.13
CA LEU A 101 11.56 -6.50 12.07
C LEU A 101 11.55 -7.26 13.39
N GLN A 102 10.39 -7.58 13.97
CA GLN A 102 10.28 -8.36 15.21
C GLN A 102 10.80 -9.80 15.08
N ALA A 103 10.96 -10.31 13.87
CA ALA A 103 11.54 -11.63 13.62
C ALA A 103 13.08 -11.59 13.47
N CYS A 104 13.71 -10.43 13.61
CA CYS A 104 15.14 -10.20 13.40
C CYS A 104 15.83 -9.74 14.67
N GLU A 105 17.17 -9.88 14.72
CA GLU A 105 18.08 -9.28 15.69
C GLU A 105 18.89 -8.13 15.08
N GLY A 106 18.94 -8.02 13.74
CA GLY A 106 19.66 -6.94 13.06
C GLY A 106 18.95 -6.45 11.82
N ALA A 107 19.30 -5.23 11.40
CA ALA A 107 18.79 -4.63 10.17
C ALA A 107 19.92 -3.97 9.38
N ILE A 108 19.98 -4.25 8.08
CA ILE A 108 20.84 -3.54 7.14
C ILE A 108 20.10 -2.29 6.70
N LEU A 109 20.63 -1.11 7.02
CA LEU A 109 20.15 0.17 6.51
C LEU A 109 20.83 0.45 5.18
N LEU A 110 20.13 0.19 4.07
CA LEU A 110 20.65 0.33 2.72
C LEU A 110 20.30 1.69 2.11
N VAL A 111 21.32 2.47 1.77
CA VAL A 111 21.17 3.82 1.19
C VAL A 111 21.87 3.87 -0.16
N ASP A 112 21.25 4.49 -1.16
CA ASP A 112 21.86 4.74 -2.48
C ASP A 112 22.90 5.86 -2.39
N ALA A 113 24.12 5.61 -2.86
CA ALA A 113 25.24 6.57 -2.85
C ALA A 113 25.03 7.80 -3.75
N ALA A 114 24.05 7.77 -4.65
CA ALA A 114 23.73 8.89 -5.53
C ALA A 114 22.50 9.69 -5.05
N GLN A 115 21.57 9.06 -4.33
CA GLN A 115 20.33 9.68 -3.86
C GLN A 115 20.38 10.10 -2.39
N GLY A 116 21.14 9.35 -1.56
CA GLY A 116 21.22 9.58 -0.13
C GLY A 116 19.98 9.08 0.63
N ILE A 117 19.77 9.60 1.84
CA ILE A 117 18.69 9.17 2.73
C ILE A 117 17.36 9.75 2.27
N GLU A 118 16.31 8.92 2.25
CA GLU A 118 14.95 9.25 1.88
C GLU A 118 13.99 9.10 3.10
N ALA A 119 12.77 9.69 3.04
CA ALA A 119 11.83 9.69 4.16
C ALA A 119 11.47 8.28 4.66
N GLN A 120 11.23 7.34 3.73
CA GLN A 120 10.95 5.94 4.08
C GLN A 120 12.15 5.25 4.74
N THR A 121 13.38 5.63 4.39
CA THR A 121 14.58 5.10 5.03
C THR A 121 14.60 5.49 6.51
N LEU A 122 14.28 6.75 6.84
CA LEU A 122 14.21 7.21 8.22
C LEU A 122 13.07 6.55 9.00
N ALA A 123 11.87 6.48 8.41
CA ALA A 123 10.73 5.84 9.05
C ALA A 123 11.02 4.37 9.40
N ASN A 124 11.57 3.61 8.44
CA ASN A 124 11.96 2.22 8.68
C ASN A 124 13.12 2.09 9.68
N LEU A 125 14.06 3.04 9.70
CA LEU A 125 15.12 3.08 10.71
C LEU A 125 14.54 3.26 12.12
N TYR A 126 13.58 4.18 12.31
CA TYR A 126 12.94 4.36 13.62
C TYR A 126 12.19 3.11 14.06
N LEU A 127 11.46 2.43 13.16
CA LEU A 127 10.81 1.16 13.46
C LEU A 127 11.82 0.07 13.87
N ALA A 128 12.99 0.02 13.22
CA ALA A 128 14.06 -0.92 13.57
C ALA A 128 14.69 -0.61 14.95
N LEU A 129 14.87 0.67 15.27
CA LEU A 129 15.34 1.11 16.59
C LEU A 129 14.32 0.83 17.70
N GLU A 130 13.02 1.03 17.44
CA GLU A 130 11.94 0.66 18.37
C GLU A 130 11.87 -0.85 18.61
N ALA A 131 12.27 -1.66 17.63
CA ALA A 131 12.39 -3.11 17.74
C ALA A 131 13.71 -3.58 18.38
N ASP A 132 14.57 -2.65 18.84
CA ASP A 132 15.89 -2.90 19.47
C ASP A 132 16.85 -3.70 18.57
N LEU A 133 16.83 -3.43 17.24
CA LEU A 133 17.69 -4.12 16.29
C LEU A 133 19.07 -3.48 16.19
N GLU A 134 20.10 -4.32 16.02
CA GLU A 134 21.44 -3.86 15.63
C GLU A 134 21.42 -3.33 14.19
N ILE A 135 21.81 -2.07 13.99
CA ILE A 135 21.77 -1.40 12.67
C ILE A 135 23.13 -1.46 12.00
N ILE A 136 23.19 -2.06 10.82
CA ILE A 136 24.38 -2.08 9.95
C ILE A 136 24.16 -1.07 8.81
N PRO A 137 24.81 0.10 8.84
CA PRO A 137 24.69 1.08 7.78
C PRO A 137 25.49 0.67 6.54
N VAL A 138 24.81 0.71 5.38
CA VAL A 138 25.38 0.29 4.09
C VAL A 138 25.06 1.29 3.01
N LEU A 139 26.08 1.78 2.34
CA LEU A 139 25.98 2.66 1.17
C LEU A 139 26.16 1.84 -0.10
N ASN A 140 25.12 1.77 -0.92
CA ASN A 140 25.05 0.97 -2.15
C ASN A 140 25.26 1.81 -3.41
N LYS A 141 25.50 1.14 -4.53
CA LYS A 141 25.69 1.72 -5.85
C LYS A 141 26.91 2.63 -5.95
N ILE A 142 27.98 2.31 -5.21
CA ILE A 142 29.26 3.06 -5.26
C ILE A 142 29.93 3.04 -6.66
N ASP A 143 29.49 2.13 -7.54
CA ASP A 143 29.92 2.01 -8.93
C ASP A 143 29.34 3.10 -9.86
N LEU A 144 28.35 3.87 -9.41
CA LEU A 144 27.75 4.91 -10.22
C LEU A 144 28.64 6.16 -10.30
N PRO A 145 28.75 6.81 -11.50
CA PRO A 145 29.53 8.03 -11.65
C PRO A 145 29.07 9.23 -10.81
N GLY A 146 27.80 9.21 -10.38
CA GLY A 146 27.21 10.25 -9.51
C GLY A 146 27.21 9.90 -8.03
N ALA A 147 27.93 8.86 -7.60
CA ALA A 147 27.99 8.46 -6.20
C ALA A 147 28.80 9.48 -5.37
N GLU A 148 28.17 10.04 -4.35
CA GLU A 148 28.78 10.96 -3.37
C GLU A 148 29.03 10.22 -2.04
N SER A 149 29.83 9.14 -2.10
CA SER A 149 29.97 8.15 -1.01
C SER A 149 30.43 8.75 0.32
N ASP A 150 31.38 9.67 0.32
CA ASP A 150 31.90 10.28 1.56
C ASP A 150 30.85 11.18 2.22
N ARG A 151 30.13 11.96 1.41
CA ARG A 151 29.07 12.84 1.89
C ARG A 151 27.93 12.06 2.53
N HIS A 152 27.41 11.04 1.84
CA HIS A 152 26.29 10.26 2.34
C HIS A 152 26.67 9.32 3.48
N ALA A 153 27.95 8.88 3.54
CA ALA A 153 28.45 8.15 4.72
C ALA A 153 28.41 9.05 5.97
N ALA A 154 28.86 10.31 5.85
CA ALA A 154 28.80 11.27 6.96
C ALA A 154 27.34 11.58 7.38
N GLU A 155 26.40 11.71 6.42
CA GLU A 155 24.98 11.91 6.71
C GLU A 155 24.38 10.72 7.48
N ILE A 156 24.64 9.48 7.03
CA ILE A 156 24.18 8.25 7.68
C ILE A 156 24.76 8.15 9.09
N ALA A 157 26.07 8.35 9.23
CA ALA A 157 26.76 8.29 10.51
C ALA A 157 26.21 9.31 11.52
N GLY A 158 25.90 10.53 11.05
CA GLY A 158 25.28 11.57 11.88
C GLY A 158 23.87 11.24 12.38
N ILE A 159 23.07 10.53 11.59
CA ILE A 159 21.70 10.14 11.94
C ILE A 159 21.69 8.95 12.91
N ILE A 160 22.53 7.93 12.65
CA ILE A 160 22.61 6.72 13.49
C ILE A 160 23.41 6.98 14.78
N GLY A 161 24.35 7.93 14.73
CA GLY A 161 25.27 8.21 15.83
C GLY A 161 26.47 7.26 15.88
N CYS A 162 26.94 6.77 14.72
CA CYS A 162 28.11 5.91 14.57
C CYS A 162 29.30 6.67 13.94
N ASP A 163 30.46 6.00 13.81
CA ASP A 163 31.59 6.56 13.07
C ASP A 163 31.41 6.36 11.56
N GLU A 164 31.87 7.31 10.74
CA GLU A 164 31.80 7.20 9.27
C GLU A 164 32.51 5.95 8.71
N SER A 165 33.54 5.47 9.41
CA SER A 165 34.26 4.24 9.06
C SER A 165 33.44 2.96 9.27
N GLU A 166 32.35 3.03 10.01
CA GLU A 166 31.41 1.92 10.20
C GLU A 166 30.38 1.79 9.06
N VAL A 167 30.25 2.81 8.23
CA VAL A 167 29.36 2.79 7.06
C VAL A 167 30.02 1.97 5.95
N LEU A 168 29.52 0.78 5.72
CA LEU A 168 30.01 -0.11 4.67
C LEU A 168 29.66 0.44 3.27
N ARG A 169 30.59 0.27 2.34
CA ARG A 169 30.44 0.72 0.96
C ARG A 169 30.38 -0.49 0.05
N VAL A 170 29.27 -0.66 -0.67
CA VAL A 170 29.04 -1.83 -1.52
C VAL A 170 28.51 -1.45 -2.90
N SER A 171 28.73 -2.33 -3.85
CA SER A 171 27.97 -2.37 -5.09
C SER A 171 27.28 -3.72 -5.23
N ALA A 172 25.99 -3.76 -5.00
CA ALA A 172 25.18 -4.96 -5.19
C ALA A 172 25.27 -5.48 -6.63
N LYS A 173 25.44 -4.58 -7.60
CA LYS A 173 25.57 -4.91 -9.02
C LYS A 173 26.88 -5.63 -9.35
N THR A 174 28.01 -5.14 -8.85
CA THR A 174 29.33 -5.72 -9.14
C THR A 174 29.72 -6.81 -8.12
N GLY A 175 29.17 -6.78 -6.92
CA GLY A 175 29.52 -7.65 -5.78
C GLY A 175 30.60 -7.05 -4.88
N GLU A 176 31.12 -5.87 -5.19
CA GLU A 176 32.14 -5.20 -4.40
C GLU A 176 31.63 -4.92 -2.98
N GLY A 177 32.45 -5.26 -1.95
CA GLY A 177 32.14 -5.05 -0.54
C GLY A 177 31.07 -5.98 0.07
N VAL A 178 30.40 -6.83 -0.72
CA VAL A 178 29.29 -7.67 -0.22
C VAL A 178 29.77 -8.80 0.67
N SER A 179 30.97 -9.36 0.42
CA SER A 179 31.57 -10.37 1.32
C SER A 179 31.91 -9.77 2.69
N ASP A 180 32.46 -8.55 2.72
CA ASP A 180 32.77 -7.83 3.97
C ASP A 180 31.47 -7.51 4.75
N LEU A 181 30.38 -7.24 4.04
CA LEU A 181 29.06 -7.07 4.65
C LEU A 181 28.57 -8.37 5.29
N LEU A 182 28.74 -9.53 4.64
CA LEU A 182 28.36 -10.83 5.23
C LEU A 182 29.19 -11.14 6.49
N ASP A 183 30.50 -10.84 6.48
CA ASP A 183 31.36 -10.97 7.67
C ASP A 183 30.91 -10.02 8.79
N THR A 184 30.54 -8.79 8.45
CA THR A 184 30.03 -7.79 9.41
C THR A 184 28.71 -8.23 10.05
N ILE A 185 27.79 -8.84 9.26
CA ILE A 185 26.53 -9.40 9.79
C ILE A 185 26.85 -10.46 10.86
N VAL A 186 27.78 -11.38 10.59
CA VAL A 186 28.18 -12.41 11.58
C VAL A 186 28.77 -11.77 12.84
N ALA A 187 29.55 -10.71 12.69
CA ALA A 187 30.26 -10.07 13.79
C ALA A 187 29.36 -9.17 14.66
N LYS A 188 28.46 -8.38 14.03
CA LYS A 188 27.67 -7.35 14.72
C LYS A 188 26.27 -7.81 15.13
N VAL A 189 25.57 -8.57 14.26
CA VAL A 189 24.20 -9.02 14.59
C VAL A 189 24.24 -10.00 15.76
N PRO A 190 23.50 -9.77 16.84
CA PRO A 190 23.44 -10.68 17.97
C PRO A 190 22.95 -12.07 17.56
N ALA A 191 23.41 -13.09 18.28
CA ALA A 191 22.84 -14.43 18.16
C ALA A 191 21.42 -14.44 18.74
N SER A 192 20.56 -15.32 18.21
CA SER A 192 19.21 -15.46 18.73
C SER A 192 19.21 -15.96 20.16
N GLU A 193 18.49 -15.27 21.04
CA GLU A 193 18.29 -15.68 22.42
C GLU A 193 16.97 -16.45 22.58
N GLY A 194 16.92 -17.41 23.51
CA GLY A 194 15.71 -18.17 23.83
C GLY A 194 15.99 -19.39 24.71
N VAL A 195 14.93 -19.96 25.28
CA VAL A 195 15.02 -21.10 26.21
C VAL A 195 14.61 -22.39 25.49
N ALA A 196 15.57 -23.26 25.20
CA ALA A 196 15.36 -24.47 24.40
C ALA A 196 14.37 -25.48 25.03
N ASP A 197 14.33 -25.60 26.36
CA ASP A 197 13.46 -26.53 27.09
C ASP A 197 12.08 -25.95 27.47
N ALA A 198 11.82 -24.68 27.10
CA ALA A 198 10.52 -24.04 27.32
C ALA A 198 9.44 -24.57 26.38
N PRO A 199 8.14 -24.33 26.66
CA PRO A 199 7.09 -24.48 25.66
C PRO A 199 7.42 -23.66 24.42
N ALA A 200 7.16 -24.21 23.24
CA ALA A 200 7.45 -23.50 22.01
C ALA A 200 6.67 -22.18 21.93
N ARG A 201 7.36 -21.12 21.54
CA ARG A 201 6.81 -19.85 21.09
C ARG A 201 7.44 -19.49 19.76
N ALA A 202 6.64 -19.48 18.72
CA ALA A 202 7.09 -19.05 17.40
C ALA A 202 6.22 -17.90 16.90
N LEU A 203 6.87 -16.83 16.44
CA LEU A 203 6.21 -15.65 15.86
C LEU A 203 5.85 -15.94 14.40
N ILE A 204 4.60 -15.72 14.02
CA ILE A 204 4.17 -15.69 12.62
C ILE A 204 4.49 -14.30 12.06
N PHE A 205 5.43 -14.19 11.14
CA PHE A 205 5.76 -12.92 10.52
C PHE A 205 5.16 -12.76 9.11
N ASP A 206 4.79 -13.86 8.42
CA ASP A 206 3.99 -13.83 7.19
C ASP A 206 3.21 -15.14 6.99
N SER A 207 2.19 -15.11 6.12
CA SER A 207 1.40 -16.25 5.72
C SER A 207 0.96 -16.12 4.27
N VAL A 208 1.11 -17.20 3.50
CA VAL A 208 0.76 -17.25 2.07
C VAL A 208 -0.15 -18.45 1.82
N TYR A 209 -1.19 -18.25 1.03
CA TYR A 209 -2.05 -19.33 0.58
C TYR A 209 -1.49 -19.95 -0.70
N ASP A 210 -1.19 -21.23 -0.66
CA ASP A 210 -0.82 -22.06 -1.80
C ASP A 210 -2.02 -22.95 -2.18
N THR A 211 -2.38 -22.99 -3.46
CA THR A 211 -3.55 -23.73 -3.96
C THR A 211 -3.46 -25.24 -3.73
N TYR A 212 -2.25 -25.79 -3.60
CA TYR A 212 -2.00 -27.22 -3.41
C TYR A 212 -1.73 -27.59 -1.96
N ARG A 213 -1.03 -26.70 -1.22
CA ARG A 213 -0.54 -26.96 0.14
C ARG A 213 -1.43 -26.35 1.23
N GLY A 214 -2.33 -25.45 0.84
CA GLY A 214 -3.10 -24.63 1.77
C GLY A 214 -2.28 -23.46 2.31
N VAL A 215 -2.52 -23.05 3.55
CA VAL A 215 -1.78 -21.93 4.16
C VAL A 215 -0.37 -22.39 4.53
N VAL A 216 0.63 -21.72 3.97
CA VAL A 216 2.03 -21.79 4.36
C VAL A 216 2.30 -20.65 5.32
N THR A 217 2.66 -20.96 6.54
CA THR A 217 2.90 -19.99 7.62
C THR A 217 4.40 -19.83 7.83
N TYR A 218 4.94 -18.63 7.69
CA TYR A 218 6.34 -18.34 7.96
C TYR A 218 6.52 -17.96 9.42
N VAL A 219 7.45 -18.63 10.08
CA VAL A 219 7.65 -18.49 11.52
C VAL A 219 9.12 -18.31 11.88
N ARG A 220 9.35 -17.56 12.98
CA ARG A 220 10.61 -17.58 13.74
C ARG A 220 10.35 -18.20 15.10
N VAL A 221 11.12 -19.21 15.47
CA VAL A 221 11.06 -19.85 16.81
C VAL A 221 11.85 -19.00 17.80
N VAL A 222 11.16 -18.51 18.84
CA VAL A 222 11.77 -17.72 19.92
C VAL A 222 12.18 -18.65 21.07
N ASP A 223 11.28 -19.53 21.53
CA ASP A 223 11.57 -20.51 22.56
C ASP A 223 11.14 -21.92 22.14
N GLY A 224 11.75 -22.91 22.76
CA GLY A 224 11.42 -24.32 22.58
C GLY A 224 11.71 -24.82 21.18
N ALA A 225 10.88 -25.73 20.71
CA ALA A 225 10.97 -26.31 19.37
C ALA A 225 9.60 -26.74 18.85
N LEU A 226 9.43 -26.64 17.52
CA LEU A 226 8.30 -27.18 16.77
C LEU A 226 8.76 -28.39 15.95
N ARG A 227 7.93 -29.44 15.86
CA ARG A 227 8.29 -30.69 15.18
C ARG A 227 7.25 -31.14 14.18
N HIS A 228 7.69 -31.86 13.17
CA HIS A 228 6.82 -32.53 12.21
C HIS A 228 5.84 -33.49 12.91
N ARG A 229 4.57 -33.49 12.51
CA ARG A 229 3.44 -34.24 13.09
C ARG A 229 3.07 -33.89 14.52
N GLU A 230 3.61 -32.81 15.05
CA GLU A 230 3.18 -32.29 16.35
C GLU A 230 1.87 -31.50 16.23
N LYS A 231 1.06 -31.51 17.28
CA LYS A 231 -0.10 -30.62 17.38
C LYS A 231 0.34 -29.28 17.94
N ILE A 232 0.03 -28.23 17.22
CA ILE A 232 0.28 -26.84 17.58
C ILE A 232 -1.04 -26.12 17.86
N LEU A 233 -0.94 -25.00 18.56
CA LEU A 233 -2.03 -24.10 18.91
C LEU A 233 -1.68 -22.70 18.43
N MET A 234 -2.58 -22.07 17.68
CA MET A 234 -2.54 -20.65 17.34
C MET A 234 -3.13 -19.88 18.53
N MET A 235 -2.33 -19.06 19.22
CA MET A 235 -2.75 -18.50 20.51
C MET A 235 -3.87 -17.46 20.37
N SER A 236 -3.90 -16.66 19.32
CA SER A 236 -4.93 -15.62 19.13
C SER A 236 -6.32 -16.20 18.78
N THR A 237 -6.35 -17.30 18.04
CA THR A 237 -7.60 -17.92 17.58
C THR A 237 -8.03 -19.11 18.43
N GLY A 238 -7.12 -19.70 19.21
CA GLY A 238 -7.33 -20.95 19.93
C GLY A 238 -7.45 -22.19 19.02
N ALA A 239 -7.12 -22.03 17.74
CA ALA A 239 -7.22 -23.12 16.77
C ALA A 239 -6.03 -24.07 16.89
N ALA A 240 -6.33 -25.38 17.02
CA ALA A 240 -5.31 -26.42 17.10
C ALA A 240 -5.19 -27.16 15.77
N HIS A 241 -3.96 -27.33 15.30
CA HIS A 241 -3.65 -27.97 14.01
C HIS A 241 -2.49 -28.97 14.15
N GLU A 242 -2.42 -29.95 13.26
CA GLU A 242 -1.27 -30.82 13.13
C GLU A 242 -0.28 -30.24 12.11
N VAL A 243 1.01 -30.25 12.43
CA VAL A 243 2.08 -29.85 11.50
C VAL A 243 2.27 -30.93 10.46
N LEU A 244 1.75 -30.73 9.26
CA LEU A 244 1.86 -31.67 8.15
C LEU A 244 3.24 -31.62 7.49
N GLU A 245 3.84 -30.44 7.41
CA GLU A 245 5.19 -30.22 6.93
C GLU A 245 5.80 -29.03 7.69
N ILE A 246 7.10 -29.12 7.96
CA ILE A 246 7.92 -28.08 8.59
C ILE A 246 9.26 -28.06 7.88
N GLY A 247 9.86 -26.88 7.73
CA GLY A 247 11.16 -26.78 7.06
C GLY A 247 11.70 -25.38 7.00
N VAL A 248 12.78 -25.21 6.25
CA VAL A 248 13.48 -23.96 5.99
C VAL A 248 13.41 -23.59 4.51
N ILE A 249 13.77 -22.37 4.16
CA ILE A 249 13.79 -21.88 2.78
C ILE A 249 15.23 -21.57 2.38
N SER A 250 15.75 -22.28 1.34
CA SER A 250 17.14 -22.15 0.91
C SER A 250 17.38 -22.59 -0.55
N PRO A 251 17.12 -21.80 -1.58
CA PRO A 251 16.18 -20.67 -1.67
C PRO A 251 14.72 -21.15 -1.80
N GLU A 252 14.52 -22.44 -2.07
CA GLU A 252 13.22 -23.09 -2.11
C GLU A 252 12.91 -23.78 -0.77
N MET A 253 11.68 -24.23 -0.59
CA MET A 253 11.25 -24.94 0.62
C MET A 253 11.97 -26.29 0.74
N VAL A 254 12.73 -26.45 1.84
CA VAL A 254 13.44 -27.68 2.19
C VAL A 254 12.81 -28.28 3.44
N PRO A 255 12.08 -29.41 3.34
CA PRO A 255 11.49 -30.08 4.50
C PRO A 255 12.52 -30.49 5.54
N ALA A 256 12.13 -30.38 6.81
CA ALA A 256 12.95 -30.76 7.96
C ALA A 256 12.15 -31.55 8.99
N GLN A 257 12.78 -32.00 10.07
CA GLN A 257 12.12 -32.71 11.17
C GLN A 257 11.59 -31.75 12.24
N GLY A 258 12.07 -30.50 12.25
CA GLY A 258 11.66 -29.50 13.23
C GLY A 258 12.39 -28.18 13.02
N LEU A 259 12.01 -27.19 13.84
CA LEU A 259 12.67 -25.91 14.01
C LEU A 259 12.89 -25.69 15.50
N SER A 260 14.07 -25.17 15.88
CA SER A 260 14.49 -24.86 17.24
C SER A 260 14.72 -23.37 17.43
N VAL A 261 15.08 -22.97 18.65
CA VAL A 261 15.33 -21.56 19.02
C VAL A 261 16.19 -20.84 17.97
N GLY A 262 15.74 -19.66 17.56
CA GLY A 262 16.40 -18.79 16.58
C GLY A 262 16.13 -19.16 15.13
N GLU A 263 15.64 -20.36 14.83
CA GLU A 263 15.44 -20.78 13.45
C GLU A 263 14.21 -20.11 12.81
N VAL A 264 14.39 -19.67 11.58
CA VAL A 264 13.36 -19.16 10.68
C VAL A 264 13.01 -20.23 9.67
N GLY A 265 11.73 -20.44 9.45
CA GLY A 265 11.25 -21.46 8.53
C GLY A 265 9.74 -21.33 8.24
N TYR A 266 9.18 -22.45 7.77
CA TYR A 266 7.76 -22.51 7.41
C TYR A 266 7.05 -23.70 8.05
N LEU A 267 5.73 -23.54 8.22
CA LEU A 267 4.80 -24.57 8.67
C LEU A 267 3.68 -24.74 7.65
N ILE A 268 3.30 -25.98 7.36
CA ILE A 268 2.10 -26.34 6.61
C ILE A 268 1.21 -27.16 7.52
N THR A 269 0.01 -26.68 7.78
CA THR A 269 -0.93 -27.28 8.75
C THR A 269 -2.24 -27.72 8.12
N GLY A 270 -2.38 -27.60 6.80
CA GLY A 270 -3.63 -27.91 6.10
C GLY A 270 -4.76 -26.93 6.35
N VAL A 271 -4.48 -25.82 7.01
CA VAL A 271 -5.41 -24.68 7.13
C VAL A 271 -5.69 -24.12 5.73
N LYS A 272 -6.98 -23.84 5.47
CA LYS A 272 -7.43 -23.33 4.16
C LYS A 272 -7.74 -21.82 4.19
N ASP A 273 -7.62 -21.19 5.35
CA ASP A 273 -7.98 -19.78 5.56
C ASP A 273 -6.88 -19.08 6.37
N VAL A 274 -6.17 -18.12 5.77
CA VAL A 274 -5.10 -17.36 6.45
C VAL A 274 -5.59 -16.62 7.70
N ARG A 275 -6.88 -16.35 7.82
CA ARG A 275 -7.46 -15.76 9.03
C ARG A 275 -7.30 -16.64 10.28
N GLN A 276 -7.00 -17.94 10.11
CA GLN A 276 -6.67 -18.85 11.21
C GLN A 276 -5.17 -18.89 11.51
N SER A 277 -4.33 -18.35 10.62
CA SER A 277 -2.87 -18.25 10.77
C SER A 277 -2.47 -16.79 10.58
N ARG A 278 -2.81 -15.95 11.54
CA ARG A 278 -2.69 -14.50 11.44
C ARG A 278 -1.25 -14.06 11.61
N VAL A 279 -0.82 -13.13 10.78
CA VAL A 279 0.49 -12.47 10.92
C VAL A 279 0.54 -11.75 12.28
N GLY A 280 1.64 -11.93 13.03
CA GLY A 280 1.80 -11.41 14.39
C GLY A 280 1.25 -12.33 15.51
N ASP A 281 0.61 -13.46 15.15
CA ASP A 281 0.16 -14.45 16.15
C ASP A 281 1.35 -15.31 16.64
N THR A 282 1.14 -15.95 17.79
CA THR A 282 2.10 -16.89 18.39
C THR A 282 1.64 -18.33 18.20
N VAL A 283 2.54 -19.16 17.68
CA VAL A 283 2.35 -20.61 17.61
C VAL A 283 3.00 -21.26 18.82
N THR A 284 2.28 -22.16 19.49
CA THR A 284 2.78 -22.94 20.63
C THR A 284 2.45 -24.43 20.50
N ASN A 285 3.08 -25.29 21.31
CA ASN A 285 2.74 -26.72 21.35
C ASN A 285 1.37 -26.91 22.01
N ALA A 286 0.45 -27.63 21.38
CA ALA A 286 -0.88 -27.89 21.96
C ALA A 286 -0.83 -28.79 23.21
N SER A 287 0.18 -29.65 23.34
CA SER A 287 0.38 -30.54 24.50
C SER A 287 0.97 -29.83 25.73
N LYS A 288 1.74 -28.77 25.52
CA LYS A 288 2.38 -27.97 26.56
C LYS A 288 2.35 -26.49 26.11
N PRO A 289 1.17 -25.85 26.10
CA PRO A 289 1.05 -24.50 25.58
C PRO A 289 1.78 -23.49 26.48
N SER A 290 2.34 -22.46 25.86
CA SER A 290 2.85 -21.30 26.57
C SER A 290 1.72 -20.49 27.18
N GLU A 291 1.95 -19.93 28.37
CA GLU A 291 0.99 -19.03 29.04
C GLU A 291 1.04 -17.59 28.47
N LYS A 292 2.16 -17.23 27.84
CA LYS A 292 2.38 -15.88 27.29
C LYS A 292 2.61 -15.96 25.80
N ASP A 293 1.89 -15.14 25.06
CA ASP A 293 2.17 -14.86 23.65
C ASP A 293 3.44 -13.99 23.50
N LEU A 294 3.86 -13.78 22.27
CA LEU A 294 4.99 -12.89 21.92
C LEU A 294 4.56 -11.42 21.82
N GLY A 295 3.28 -11.15 22.03
CA GLY A 295 2.71 -9.79 21.99
C GLY A 295 2.64 -9.16 20.60
N GLY A 296 1.99 -8.00 20.55
CA GLY A 296 2.06 -7.13 19.38
C GLY A 296 1.12 -7.46 18.23
N TYR A 297 0.25 -8.47 18.33
CA TYR A 297 -0.79 -8.67 17.32
C TYR A 297 -1.73 -7.46 17.26
N GLN A 298 -1.79 -6.81 16.10
CA GLN A 298 -2.77 -5.76 15.81
C GLN A 298 -3.45 -6.07 14.49
N HIS A 299 -4.75 -5.82 14.40
CA HIS A 299 -5.45 -5.88 13.14
C HIS A 299 -5.07 -4.65 12.30
N PRO A 300 -4.54 -4.82 11.10
CA PRO A 300 -4.35 -3.69 10.20
C PRO A 300 -5.72 -3.06 9.89
N LYS A 301 -5.83 -1.75 10.10
CA LYS A 301 -7.06 -1.02 9.84
C LYS A 301 -6.98 -0.38 8.47
N PRO A 302 -7.99 -0.58 7.61
CA PRO A 302 -8.05 0.12 6.34
C PRO A 302 -8.16 1.63 6.54
N MET A 303 -7.35 2.39 5.81
CA MET A 303 -7.34 3.85 5.82
C MET A 303 -8.04 4.44 4.61
N VAL A 304 -8.07 3.72 3.50
CA VAL A 304 -8.61 4.16 2.21
C VAL A 304 -9.67 3.18 1.74
N TYR A 305 -10.77 3.69 1.22
CA TYR A 305 -11.86 2.88 0.69
C TYR A 305 -12.18 3.27 -0.76
N SER A 306 -12.47 2.27 -1.60
CA SER A 306 -12.95 2.48 -2.96
C SER A 306 -14.00 1.43 -3.30
N GLY A 307 -15.01 1.81 -4.08
CA GLY A 307 -15.95 0.87 -4.68
C GLY A 307 -15.31 0.22 -5.90
N LEU A 308 -15.34 -1.10 -5.98
CA LEU A 308 -14.91 -1.87 -7.16
C LEU A 308 -16.13 -2.50 -7.82
N PHE A 309 -16.34 -2.18 -9.09
CA PHE A 309 -17.48 -2.64 -9.87
C PHE A 309 -16.99 -3.33 -11.14
N PRO A 310 -17.53 -4.52 -11.49
CA PRO A 310 -17.19 -5.14 -12.77
C PRO A 310 -17.82 -4.34 -13.91
N ILE A 311 -17.12 -4.30 -15.02
CA ILE A 311 -17.59 -3.67 -16.26
C ILE A 311 -18.86 -4.39 -16.77
N ASP A 312 -18.83 -5.70 -16.84
CA ASP A 312 -20.00 -6.50 -17.18
C ASP A 312 -20.64 -7.03 -15.89
N ALA A 313 -21.93 -6.75 -15.71
CA ALA A 313 -22.65 -7.17 -14.50
C ALA A 313 -22.65 -8.70 -14.27
N LYS A 314 -22.42 -9.50 -15.32
CA LYS A 314 -22.28 -10.96 -15.20
C LYS A 314 -21.03 -11.41 -14.44
N ASP A 315 -19.97 -10.57 -14.40
CA ASP A 315 -18.70 -10.87 -13.77
C ASP A 315 -18.72 -10.57 -12.26
N PHE A 316 -19.85 -10.12 -11.69
CA PHE A 316 -19.98 -9.86 -10.25
C PHE A 316 -19.67 -11.10 -9.37
N PRO A 317 -20.15 -12.33 -9.70
CA PRO A 317 -19.75 -13.53 -8.94
C PRO A 317 -18.25 -13.80 -9.01
N ASP A 318 -17.63 -13.59 -10.18
CA ASP A 318 -16.20 -13.81 -10.39
C ASP A 318 -15.35 -12.79 -9.61
N LEU A 319 -15.81 -11.53 -9.54
CA LEU A 319 -15.18 -10.50 -8.69
C LEU A 319 -15.23 -10.89 -7.20
N ARG A 320 -16.35 -11.42 -6.71
CA ARG A 320 -16.45 -11.90 -5.33
C ARG A 320 -15.45 -13.02 -5.08
N ASP A 321 -15.43 -14.03 -5.95
CA ASP A 321 -14.54 -15.19 -5.80
C ASP A 321 -13.07 -14.78 -5.90
N ALA A 322 -12.73 -13.76 -6.70
CA ALA A 322 -11.39 -13.19 -6.78
C ALA A 322 -10.99 -12.44 -5.50
N LEU A 323 -11.89 -11.61 -4.95
CA LEU A 323 -11.68 -10.91 -3.67
C LEU A 323 -11.51 -11.91 -2.52
N ASP A 324 -12.34 -12.96 -2.46
CA ASP A 324 -12.19 -14.06 -1.48
C ASP A 324 -10.80 -14.70 -1.56
N LYS A 325 -10.31 -14.99 -2.77
CA LYS A 325 -8.97 -15.57 -2.99
C LYS A 325 -7.85 -14.61 -2.63
N LEU A 326 -7.98 -13.31 -2.97
CA LEU A 326 -6.99 -12.31 -2.59
C LEU A 326 -6.92 -12.14 -1.07
N GLN A 327 -8.07 -12.11 -0.39
CA GLN A 327 -8.13 -12.02 1.07
C GLN A 327 -7.47 -13.21 1.78
N LEU A 328 -7.36 -14.39 1.13
CA LEU A 328 -6.59 -15.50 1.66
C LEU A 328 -5.08 -15.19 1.76
N ASN A 329 -4.58 -14.26 0.95
CA ASN A 329 -3.18 -13.85 0.91
C ASN A 329 -2.93 -12.47 1.50
N ASP A 330 -4.00 -11.75 1.86
CA ASP A 330 -3.93 -10.37 2.30
C ASP A 330 -4.90 -10.13 3.46
N ALA A 331 -4.38 -10.21 4.68
CA ALA A 331 -5.17 -10.06 5.90
C ALA A 331 -5.69 -8.62 6.10
N ALA A 332 -5.12 -7.64 5.40
CA ALA A 332 -5.52 -6.25 5.47
C ALA A 332 -6.70 -5.92 4.54
N LEU A 333 -6.93 -6.76 3.53
CA LEU A 333 -8.01 -6.58 2.58
C LEU A 333 -9.36 -6.86 3.23
N VAL A 334 -10.22 -5.85 3.33
CA VAL A 334 -11.60 -5.99 3.78
C VAL A 334 -12.55 -5.53 2.69
N TYR A 335 -13.68 -6.19 2.54
CA TYR A 335 -14.68 -5.80 1.57
C TYR A 335 -16.08 -6.18 2.01
N GLU A 336 -17.05 -5.41 1.54
CA GLU A 336 -18.47 -5.61 1.75
C GLU A 336 -19.25 -5.36 0.45
N PRO A 337 -20.40 -6.02 0.24
CA PRO A 337 -21.22 -5.76 -0.95
C PRO A 337 -21.66 -4.31 -1.01
N GLU A 338 -21.55 -3.70 -2.19
CA GLU A 338 -22.01 -2.35 -2.48
C GLU A 338 -22.91 -2.36 -3.70
N THR A 339 -23.95 -1.51 -3.71
CA THR A 339 -24.82 -1.32 -4.86
C THR A 339 -24.84 0.14 -5.23
N SER A 340 -24.50 0.44 -6.48
CA SER A 340 -24.58 1.76 -7.08
C SER A 340 -25.72 1.81 -8.08
N THR A 341 -26.49 2.89 -8.05
CA THR A 341 -27.56 3.13 -9.05
C THR A 341 -27.01 3.30 -10.46
N ALA A 342 -25.77 3.76 -10.57
CA ALA A 342 -25.08 4.02 -11.83
C ALA A 342 -24.24 2.82 -12.32
N LEU A 343 -23.58 2.07 -11.42
CA LEU A 343 -22.61 1.02 -11.75
C LEU A 343 -23.13 -0.40 -11.48
N GLY A 344 -24.28 -0.55 -10.81
CA GLY A 344 -24.85 -1.84 -10.47
C GLY A 344 -24.25 -2.45 -9.20
N PHE A 345 -24.03 -3.76 -9.19
CA PHE A 345 -23.51 -4.50 -8.06
C PHE A 345 -21.98 -4.53 -8.08
N GLY A 346 -21.37 -4.28 -6.93
CA GLY A 346 -19.93 -4.28 -6.72
C GLY A 346 -19.59 -4.53 -5.24
N PHE A 347 -18.38 -4.13 -4.87
CA PHE A 347 -17.90 -4.23 -3.49
C PHE A 347 -17.24 -2.93 -3.05
N ARG A 348 -17.53 -2.51 -1.82
CA ARG A 348 -16.77 -1.51 -1.09
C ARG A 348 -15.56 -2.18 -0.49
N VAL A 349 -14.38 -1.76 -0.90
CA VAL A 349 -13.12 -2.40 -0.53
C VAL A 349 -12.28 -1.41 0.27
N GLY A 350 -11.77 -1.87 1.41
CA GLY A 350 -10.86 -1.12 2.28
C GLY A 350 -9.42 -1.57 2.07
N PHE A 351 -8.51 -0.60 2.03
CA PHE A 351 -7.09 -0.74 1.73
C PHE A 351 -6.24 -0.02 2.78
N LEU A 352 -5.00 -0.47 2.99
CA LEU A 352 -4.04 0.19 3.87
C LEU A 352 -3.65 1.59 3.38
N GLY A 353 -3.54 1.76 2.06
CA GLY A 353 -3.19 3.01 1.42
C GLY A 353 -3.43 2.95 -0.09
N LEU A 354 -2.92 3.94 -0.82
CA LEU A 354 -3.10 4.05 -2.26
C LEU A 354 -2.34 2.98 -3.06
N LEU A 355 -1.10 2.73 -2.71
CA LEU A 355 -0.30 1.71 -3.38
C LEU A 355 -0.92 0.33 -3.19
N HIS A 356 -1.40 0.03 -1.97
CA HIS A 356 -2.13 -1.20 -1.70
C HIS A 356 -3.38 -1.32 -2.59
N MET A 357 -4.17 -0.25 -2.73
CA MET A 357 -5.34 -0.21 -3.61
C MET A 357 -4.97 -0.48 -5.08
N GLU A 358 -3.91 0.15 -5.57
CA GLU A 358 -3.44 -0.07 -6.94
C GLU A 358 -2.98 -1.50 -7.19
N ILE A 359 -2.23 -2.07 -6.25
CA ILE A 359 -1.75 -3.46 -6.33
C ILE A 359 -2.91 -4.44 -6.36
N VAL A 360 -3.88 -4.29 -5.45
CA VAL A 360 -5.06 -5.17 -5.41
C VAL A 360 -5.86 -5.07 -6.71
N ARG A 361 -6.09 -3.86 -7.23
CA ARG A 361 -6.79 -3.67 -8.50
C ARG A 361 -6.03 -4.33 -9.66
N GLU A 362 -4.73 -4.09 -9.77
CA GLU A 362 -3.90 -4.66 -10.84
C GLU A 362 -3.85 -6.19 -10.76
N ARG A 363 -3.84 -6.76 -9.55
CA ARG A 363 -3.93 -8.21 -9.35
C ARG A 363 -5.28 -8.77 -9.80
N LEU A 364 -6.39 -8.08 -9.47
CA LEU A 364 -7.73 -8.47 -9.94
C LEU A 364 -7.82 -8.46 -11.47
N GLU A 365 -7.24 -7.43 -12.11
CA GLU A 365 -7.20 -7.32 -13.57
C GLU A 365 -6.32 -8.40 -14.23
N ARG A 366 -5.11 -8.67 -13.68
CA ARG A 366 -4.13 -9.57 -14.32
C ARG A 366 -4.28 -11.05 -13.94
N GLU A 367 -4.51 -11.34 -12.65
CA GLU A 367 -4.56 -12.72 -12.16
C GLU A 367 -5.93 -13.36 -12.38
N PHE A 368 -7.00 -12.54 -12.43
CA PHE A 368 -8.38 -13.02 -12.54
C PHE A 368 -9.11 -12.57 -13.81
N ASP A 369 -8.43 -11.84 -14.71
CA ASP A 369 -8.96 -11.35 -16.00
C ASP A 369 -10.27 -10.56 -15.84
N LEU A 370 -10.31 -9.66 -14.84
CA LEU A 370 -11.48 -8.85 -14.52
C LEU A 370 -11.28 -7.42 -15.00
N ASP A 371 -12.23 -6.93 -15.80
CA ASP A 371 -12.29 -5.51 -16.15
C ASP A 371 -13.09 -4.75 -15.10
N LEU A 372 -12.47 -3.80 -14.40
CA LEU A 372 -13.04 -3.13 -13.23
C LEU A 372 -13.13 -1.62 -13.37
N ILE A 373 -14.17 -1.05 -12.77
CA ILE A 373 -14.30 0.37 -12.47
C ILE A 373 -14.05 0.56 -10.98
N SER A 374 -13.11 1.45 -10.65
CA SER A 374 -12.88 1.91 -9.29
C SER A 374 -13.55 3.26 -9.08
N THR A 375 -14.27 3.45 -7.98
CA THR A 375 -14.70 4.79 -7.56
C THR A 375 -13.52 5.59 -7.02
N ALA A 376 -13.66 6.91 -6.90
CA ALA A 376 -12.64 7.72 -6.27
C ALA A 376 -12.34 7.21 -4.85
N PRO A 377 -11.05 7.13 -4.45
CA PRO A 377 -10.69 6.72 -3.11
C PRO A 377 -11.28 7.69 -2.09
N SER A 378 -11.76 7.19 -0.98
CA SER A 378 -12.31 7.94 0.14
C SER A 378 -11.71 7.48 1.45
N VAL A 379 -11.68 8.36 2.43
CA VAL A 379 -11.26 8.04 3.80
C VAL A 379 -12.50 7.85 4.69
N VAL A 380 -12.32 7.24 5.86
CA VAL A 380 -13.40 7.11 6.84
C VAL A 380 -13.63 8.47 7.50
N HIS A 381 -14.87 8.94 7.51
CA HIS A 381 -15.27 10.13 8.26
C HIS A 381 -16.15 9.72 9.44
N HIS A 382 -15.92 10.27 10.60
CA HIS A 382 -16.79 10.06 11.75
C HIS A 382 -17.73 11.25 11.91
N VAL A 383 -19.02 11.00 11.74
CA VAL A 383 -20.07 12.00 11.86
C VAL A 383 -20.72 11.86 13.22
N LEU A 384 -20.52 12.86 14.09
CA LEU A 384 -21.21 12.99 15.37
C LEU A 384 -22.58 13.61 15.15
N MET A 385 -23.63 12.88 15.54
CA MET A 385 -25.01 13.33 15.44
C MET A 385 -25.42 14.12 16.67
N GLU A 386 -26.48 14.95 16.55
CA GLU A 386 -27.02 15.74 17.69
C GLU A 386 -27.53 14.85 18.84
N ASP A 387 -27.89 13.61 18.58
CA ASP A 387 -28.31 12.63 19.60
C ASP A 387 -27.13 11.96 20.35
N GLY A 388 -25.88 12.35 20.01
CA GLY A 388 -24.66 11.82 20.59
C GLY A 388 -24.16 10.53 19.95
N SER A 389 -24.86 9.97 18.95
CA SER A 389 -24.37 8.80 18.20
C SER A 389 -23.27 9.20 17.21
N THR A 390 -22.31 8.30 16.97
CA THR A 390 -21.25 8.49 15.95
C THR A 390 -21.47 7.50 14.82
N VAL A 391 -21.49 8.00 13.59
CA VAL A 391 -21.62 7.21 12.37
C VAL A 391 -20.30 7.24 11.62
N ALA A 392 -19.72 6.07 11.37
CA ALA A 392 -18.57 5.95 10.49
C ALA A 392 -19.05 5.92 9.03
N VAL A 393 -18.61 6.87 8.23
CA VAL A 393 -18.99 7.03 6.82
C VAL A 393 -17.79 6.66 5.96
N THR A 394 -17.84 5.50 5.34
CA THR A 394 -16.84 5.01 4.37
C THR A 394 -17.25 5.35 2.94
N ASN A 395 -18.57 5.41 2.68
CA ASN A 395 -19.16 5.72 1.39
C ASN A 395 -19.81 7.11 1.43
N PRO A 396 -19.44 8.05 0.54
CA PRO A 396 -20.08 9.36 0.47
C PRO A 396 -21.61 9.33 0.30
N SER A 397 -22.17 8.26 -0.31
CA SER A 397 -23.62 8.13 -0.48
C SER A 397 -24.38 7.96 0.85
N GLU A 398 -23.69 7.44 1.87
CA GLU A 398 -24.25 7.19 3.21
C GLU A 398 -24.12 8.39 4.16
N TYR A 399 -23.55 9.51 3.65
CA TYR A 399 -23.41 10.71 4.47
C TYR A 399 -24.77 11.21 4.97
N PRO A 400 -24.93 11.39 6.30
CA PRO A 400 -26.21 11.81 6.89
C PRO A 400 -26.71 13.14 6.32
N THR A 401 -28.02 13.27 6.14
CA THR A 401 -28.62 14.52 5.67
C THR A 401 -28.47 15.65 6.70
N SER A 402 -28.18 16.87 6.22
CA SER A 402 -27.99 18.04 7.05
C SER A 402 -29.19 18.30 8.00
N GLY A 403 -28.92 18.82 9.20
CA GLY A 403 -29.91 19.16 10.21
C GLY A 403 -29.84 18.31 11.49
N ARG A 404 -29.09 17.20 11.47
CA ARG A 404 -28.84 16.31 12.64
C ARG A 404 -27.35 16.11 12.93
N ILE A 405 -26.46 16.78 12.20
CA ILE A 405 -25.01 16.65 12.34
C ILE A 405 -24.52 17.71 13.32
N ALA A 406 -23.89 17.27 14.41
CA ALA A 406 -23.24 18.13 15.37
C ALA A 406 -21.80 18.46 14.95
N GLU A 407 -21.04 17.45 14.49
CA GLU A 407 -19.62 17.60 14.11
C GLU A 407 -19.25 16.51 13.10
N VAL A 408 -18.34 16.83 12.19
CA VAL A 408 -17.74 15.83 11.28
C VAL A 408 -16.24 15.79 11.56
N ARG A 409 -15.69 14.59 11.72
CA ARG A 409 -14.26 14.34 11.94
C ARG A 409 -13.65 13.64 10.75
N GLU A 410 -12.43 14.06 10.42
CA GLU A 410 -11.62 13.45 9.37
C GLU A 410 -10.30 12.92 9.95
N PRO A 411 -9.76 11.82 9.38
CA PRO A 411 -8.46 11.27 9.78
C PRO A 411 -7.34 12.22 9.41
N ILE A 412 -6.37 12.34 10.33
CA ILE A 412 -5.20 13.21 10.21
C ILE A 412 -3.96 12.33 10.20
N VAL A 413 -2.97 12.75 9.43
CA VAL A 413 -1.65 12.14 9.41
C VAL A 413 -0.57 13.15 9.73
N ASP A 414 0.47 12.69 10.40
CA ASP A 414 1.73 13.40 10.52
C ASP A 414 2.63 12.96 9.37
N ALA A 415 2.93 13.89 8.47
CA ALA A 415 3.68 13.68 7.25
C ALA A 415 5.10 14.24 7.38
N THR A 416 6.09 13.45 7.00
CA THR A 416 7.50 13.81 6.93
C THR A 416 7.93 13.87 5.47
N ILE A 417 8.41 15.03 5.03
CA ILE A 417 8.88 15.27 3.67
C ILE A 417 10.37 15.57 3.70
N LEU A 418 11.17 14.76 3.01
CA LEU A 418 12.60 15.03 2.79
C LEU A 418 12.80 15.59 1.38
N SER A 419 13.59 16.66 1.28
CA SER A 419 13.82 17.33 0.01
C SER A 419 15.10 18.18 0.03
N PRO A 420 15.70 18.48 -1.15
CA PRO A 420 16.68 19.55 -1.25
C PRO A 420 16.09 20.90 -0.81
N ALA A 421 16.91 21.72 -0.15
CA ALA A 421 16.51 23.00 0.43
C ALA A 421 15.92 23.99 -0.60
N GLU A 422 16.30 23.88 -1.87
CA GLU A 422 15.78 24.72 -2.96
C GLU A 422 14.26 24.59 -3.19
N TYR A 423 13.64 23.44 -2.78
CA TYR A 423 12.21 23.18 -2.95
C TYR A 423 11.37 23.51 -1.74
N ILE A 424 11.94 24.03 -0.63
CA ILE A 424 11.19 24.37 0.61
C ILE A 424 9.95 25.20 0.29
N GLY A 425 10.09 26.30 -0.43
CA GLY A 425 8.98 27.22 -0.74
C GLY A 425 7.84 26.51 -1.49
N THR A 426 8.19 25.68 -2.46
CA THR A 426 7.23 24.90 -3.27
C THR A 426 6.47 23.87 -2.42
N ILE A 427 7.17 23.20 -1.50
CA ILE A 427 6.58 22.20 -0.61
C ILE A 427 5.65 22.86 0.41
N LEU A 428 6.09 23.97 1.02
CA LEU A 428 5.26 24.72 1.96
C LEU A 428 3.96 25.20 1.30
N GLU A 429 4.04 25.73 0.08
CA GLU A 429 2.87 26.14 -0.70
C GLU A 429 1.93 24.97 -0.96
N LEU A 430 2.45 23.81 -1.42
CA LEU A 430 1.66 22.61 -1.66
C LEU A 430 0.94 22.15 -0.40
N CYS A 431 1.65 22.04 0.73
CA CYS A 431 1.07 21.61 2.00
C CYS A 431 -0.01 22.58 2.51
N GLN A 432 0.19 23.90 2.37
CA GLN A 432 -0.81 24.91 2.73
C GLN A 432 -2.07 24.81 1.87
N GLN A 433 -1.93 24.58 0.55
CA GLN A 433 -3.06 24.35 -0.35
C GLN A 433 -3.86 23.11 0.04
N ARG A 434 -3.22 22.15 0.74
CA ARG A 434 -3.81 20.90 1.25
C ARG A 434 -4.23 20.97 2.73
N ARG A 435 -4.50 22.16 3.25
CA ARG A 435 -4.93 22.40 4.64
C ARG A 435 -3.92 21.91 5.70
N GLY A 436 -2.65 21.78 5.30
CA GLY A 436 -1.59 21.30 6.19
C GLY A 436 -1.20 22.33 7.24
N VAL A 437 -0.87 21.82 8.43
CA VAL A 437 -0.33 22.59 9.54
C VAL A 437 1.12 22.19 9.76
N GLN A 438 2.05 23.13 9.55
CA GLN A 438 3.47 22.86 9.71
C GLN A 438 3.78 22.55 11.19
N GLN A 439 4.50 21.44 11.42
CA GLN A 439 4.95 21.00 12.74
C GLN A 439 6.43 21.31 12.98
N GLY A 440 7.25 21.25 11.93
CA GLY A 440 8.68 21.53 12.03
C GLY A 440 9.36 21.64 10.67
N LEU A 441 10.59 22.15 10.70
CA LEU A 441 11.50 22.19 9.57
C LEU A 441 12.92 22.14 10.11
N ASP A 442 13.63 21.07 9.81
CA ASP A 442 14.97 20.82 10.30
C ASP A 442 15.93 20.56 9.12
N TYR A 443 17.14 21.11 9.21
CA TYR A 443 18.19 20.86 8.22
C TYR A 443 18.98 19.62 8.64
N LEU A 444 18.92 18.57 7.82
CA LEU A 444 19.72 17.36 8.02
C LEU A 444 21.16 17.57 7.54
N SER A 445 21.32 18.36 6.49
CA SER A 445 22.62 18.81 5.98
C SER A 445 22.49 20.24 5.41
N SER A 446 23.58 20.80 4.85
CA SER A 446 23.57 22.17 4.27
C SER A 446 22.56 22.34 3.15
N ASP A 447 22.20 21.29 2.44
CA ASP A 447 21.36 21.31 1.24
C ASP A 447 20.14 20.40 1.34
N ARG A 448 19.91 19.68 2.46
CA ARG A 448 18.80 18.75 2.64
C ARG A 448 18.00 19.09 3.89
N VAL A 449 16.67 19.07 3.76
CA VAL A 449 15.74 19.44 4.82
C VAL A 449 14.70 18.35 5.05
N GLU A 450 14.32 18.23 6.32
CA GLU A 450 13.15 17.50 6.78
C GLU A 450 12.04 18.50 7.10
N ILE A 451 10.89 18.34 6.48
CA ILE A 451 9.72 19.22 6.68
C ILE A 451 8.59 18.36 7.24
N ARG A 452 8.12 18.68 8.43
CA ARG A 452 7.04 17.95 9.09
C ARG A 452 5.74 18.74 9.03
N TYR A 453 4.68 18.06 8.58
CA TYR A 453 3.35 18.61 8.44
C TYR A 453 2.31 17.69 9.05
N ARG A 454 1.29 18.27 9.65
CA ARG A 454 0.03 17.59 9.94
C ARG A 454 -0.96 17.86 8.82
N LEU A 455 -1.46 16.81 8.17
CA LEU A 455 -2.31 16.91 6.98
C LEU A 455 -3.56 16.03 7.14
N PRO A 456 -4.73 16.48 6.65
CA PRO A 456 -5.85 15.57 6.49
C PRO A 456 -5.52 14.46 5.48
N LEU A 457 -5.81 13.20 5.83
CA LEU A 457 -5.53 12.06 4.95
C LEU A 457 -6.26 12.19 3.60
N SER A 458 -7.48 12.73 3.62
CA SER A 458 -8.27 13.01 2.42
C SER A 458 -7.57 13.90 1.40
N GLU A 459 -6.67 14.78 1.83
CA GLU A 459 -5.92 15.69 0.96
C GLU A 459 -4.67 15.04 0.37
N ILE A 460 -4.21 13.92 0.93
CA ILE A 460 -3.06 13.16 0.44
C ILE A 460 -3.50 12.12 -0.59
N VAL A 461 -4.62 11.45 -0.35
CA VAL A 461 -5.09 10.27 -1.08
C VAL A 461 -5.35 10.51 -2.57
N PHE A 462 -5.54 11.73 -3.06
CA PHE A 462 -5.85 11.95 -4.48
C PHE A 462 -4.62 12.13 -5.38
N ASP A 463 -3.83 13.14 -5.15
CA ASP A 463 -2.77 13.54 -6.08
C ASP A 463 -1.57 14.21 -5.38
N PHE A 464 -1.53 14.20 -4.06
CA PHE A 464 -0.49 14.93 -3.30
C PHE A 464 0.91 14.42 -3.64
N PHE A 465 1.09 13.10 -3.70
CA PHE A 465 2.37 12.47 -4.01
C PHE A 465 2.86 12.84 -5.42
N ASP A 466 1.97 12.78 -6.40
CA ASP A 466 2.29 13.13 -7.79
C ASP A 466 2.63 14.62 -7.93
N GLN A 467 1.87 15.48 -7.25
CA GLN A 467 2.14 16.91 -7.18
C GLN A 467 3.48 17.21 -6.50
N LEU A 468 3.78 16.52 -5.40
CA LEU A 468 5.05 16.65 -4.69
C LEU A 468 6.22 16.27 -5.60
N LYS A 469 6.17 15.08 -6.20
CA LYS A 469 7.20 14.58 -7.11
C LYS A 469 7.37 15.49 -8.33
N SER A 470 6.28 15.88 -8.97
CA SER A 470 6.31 16.75 -10.16
C SER A 470 6.92 18.12 -9.86
N ARG A 471 6.50 18.76 -8.76
CA ARG A 471 6.97 20.11 -8.38
C ARG A 471 8.41 20.13 -7.88
N THR A 472 8.94 19.00 -7.41
CA THR A 472 10.31 18.86 -6.92
C THR A 472 11.20 18.06 -7.88
N LYS A 473 10.78 17.85 -9.12
CA LYS A 473 11.51 17.09 -10.16
C LYS A 473 11.90 15.67 -9.70
N GLY A 474 11.11 15.08 -8.83
CA GLY A 474 11.34 13.74 -8.28
C GLY A 474 12.22 13.69 -7.03
N TYR A 475 12.78 14.81 -6.58
CA TYR A 475 13.73 14.83 -5.46
C TYR A 475 13.10 14.76 -4.07
N ALA A 476 11.80 15.09 -3.90
CA ALA A 476 11.16 14.98 -2.61
C ALA A 476 10.63 13.57 -2.37
N SER A 477 10.83 13.07 -1.17
CA SER A 477 10.19 11.86 -0.66
C SER A 477 9.20 12.19 0.44
N LEU A 478 8.18 11.36 0.59
CA LEU A 478 7.11 11.48 1.56
C LEU A 478 6.96 10.19 2.33
N ASP A 479 6.83 10.32 3.63
CA ASP A 479 6.34 9.31 4.55
C ASP A 479 5.25 9.90 5.43
N TYR A 480 4.32 9.09 5.94
CA TYR A 480 3.26 9.56 6.85
C TYR A 480 2.75 8.45 7.75
N HIS A 481 2.27 8.82 8.92
CA HIS A 481 1.61 7.89 9.85
C HIS A 481 0.33 8.50 10.41
N GLU A 482 -0.58 7.65 10.86
CA GLU A 482 -1.86 8.08 11.42
C GLU A 482 -1.62 8.90 12.71
N ALA A 483 -2.28 10.06 12.80
CA ALA A 483 -2.16 11.00 13.92
C ALA A 483 -3.52 11.31 14.59
N GLY A 484 -4.50 10.40 14.43
CA GLY A 484 -5.84 10.53 14.99
C GLY A 484 -6.80 11.27 14.07
N GLU A 485 -7.76 11.98 14.65
CA GLU A 485 -8.85 12.66 13.95
C GLU A 485 -9.02 14.10 14.42
N GLN A 486 -9.49 14.95 13.51
CA GLN A 486 -9.88 16.32 13.87
C GLN A 486 -11.25 16.68 13.31
N ALA A 487 -11.93 17.62 13.99
CA ALA A 487 -13.15 18.24 13.49
C ALA A 487 -12.85 19.10 12.25
N ALA A 488 -13.71 19.00 11.22
CA ALA A 488 -13.57 19.78 10.00
C ALA A 488 -14.95 20.12 9.39
N ASP A 489 -15.02 21.26 8.70
CA ASP A 489 -16.25 21.67 8.00
C ASP A 489 -16.37 20.96 6.65
N LEU A 490 -16.79 19.71 6.68
CA LEU A 490 -16.93 18.84 5.54
C LEU A 490 -18.37 18.81 5.05
N VAL A 491 -18.54 18.76 3.74
CA VAL A 491 -19.84 18.70 3.09
C VAL A 491 -19.83 17.63 2.00
N LYS A 492 -20.96 16.95 1.83
CA LYS A 492 -21.18 16.08 0.69
C LYS A 492 -21.51 16.91 -0.54
N VAL A 493 -20.79 16.69 -1.63
CA VAL A 493 -21.07 17.22 -2.95
C VAL A 493 -21.61 16.11 -3.83
N ASP A 494 -22.87 16.22 -4.24
CA ASP A 494 -23.52 15.31 -5.17
C ASP A 494 -23.39 15.82 -6.61
N ILE A 495 -23.09 14.92 -7.54
CA ILE A 495 -23.12 15.21 -8.97
C ILE A 495 -24.43 14.71 -9.54
N LEU A 496 -25.15 15.63 -10.21
CA LEU A 496 -26.45 15.34 -10.79
C LEU A 496 -26.36 15.38 -12.33
N LEU A 497 -26.83 14.34 -12.97
CA LEU A 497 -26.99 14.29 -14.43
C LEU A 497 -28.49 14.33 -14.78
N ASN A 498 -28.88 15.32 -15.51
CA ASN A 498 -30.30 15.58 -15.86
C ASN A 498 -31.23 15.74 -14.63
N GLY A 499 -30.69 16.05 -13.47
CA GLY A 499 -31.41 16.19 -12.20
C GLY A 499 -31.32 14.97 -11.29
N ASP A 500 -30.86 13.83 -11.78
CA ASP A 500 -30.70 12.59 -11.01
C ASP A 500 -29.29 12.50 -10.41
N PRO A 501 -29.15 12.20 -9.13
CA PRO A 501 -27.83 12.04 -8.50
C PRO A 501 -27.12 10.78 -9.00
N VAL A 502 -25.80 10.91 -9.21
CA VAL A 502 -24.91 9.80 -9.55
C VAL A 502 -24.05 9.50 -8.33
N ASP A 503 -24.44 8.49 -7.57
CA ASP A 503 -23.84 8.12 -6.29
C ASP A 503 -22.33 7.84 -6.38
N ALA A 504 -21.90 7.16 -7.43
CA ALA A 504 -20.48 6.86 -7.68
C ALA A 504 -19.59 8.10 -7.88
N LEU A 505 -20.17 9.27 -8.16
CA LEU A 505 -19.46 10.55 -8.32
C LEU A 505 -19.64 11.49 -7.12
N SER A 506 -20.35 11.07 -6.09
CA SER A 506 -20.48 11.84 -4.85
C SER A 506 -19.17 11.84 -4.07
N SER A 507 -18.82 12.98 -3.45
CA SER A 507 -17.60 13.12 -2.66
C SER A 507 -17.83 13.95 -1.40
N ILE A 508 -17.09 13.64 -0.34
CA ILE A 508 -17.03 14.46 0.87
C ILE A 508 -15.81 15.36 0.76
N VAL A 509 -16.02 16.66 0.78
CA VAL A 509 -14.96 17.67 0.59
C VAL A 509 -15.09 18.78 1.62
N HIS A 510 -13.99 19.49 1.90
CA HIS A 510 -14.04 20.69 2.75
C HIS A 510 -14.92 21.77 2.09
N ARG A 511 -15.74 22.46 2.90
CA ARG A 511 -16.71 23.45 2.41
C ARG A 511 -16.08 24.51 1.52
N ASP A 512 -14.91 25.03 1.87
CA ASP A 512 -14.22 26.05 1.09
C ASP A 512 -13.81 25.56 -0.32
N LYS A 513 -13.55 24.25 -0.47
CA LYS A 513 -13.18 23.63 -1.75
C LYS A 513 -14.37 23.11 -2.54
N SER A 514 -15.57 23.07 -1.95
CA SER A 514 -16.73 22.45 -2.55
C SER A 514 -17.14 23.09 -3.89
N TYR A 515 -17.04 24.41 -4.00
CA TYR A 515 -17.35 25.12 -5.23
C TYR A 515 -16.34 24.82 -6.34
N SER A 516 -15.05 24.95 -6.08
CA SER A 516 -14.01 24.68 -7.07
C SER A 516 -14.03 23.21 -7.53
N TYR A 517 -14.23 22.27 -6.61
CA TYR A 517 -14.42 20.87 -6.91
C TYR A 517 -15.63 20.65 -7.83
N GLY A 518 -16.79 21.23 -7.48
CA GLY A 518 -18.03 21.09 -8.26
C GLY A 518 -17.91 21.65 -9.68
N VAL A 519 -17.23 22.80 -9.84
CA VAL A 519 -16.96 23.41 -11.15
C VAL A 519 -16.05 22.51 -12.00
N ALA A 520 -14.94 22.05 -11.42
CA ALA A 520 -13.98 21.19 -12.13
C ALA A 520 -14.62 19.86 -12.58
N MET A 521 -15.36 19.22 -11.70
CA MET A 521 -16.05 17.95 -12.00
C MET A 521 -17.13 18.14 -13.08
N ALA A 522 -17.96 19.19 -12.98
CA ALA A 522 -18.98 19.46 -13.96
C ALA A 522 -18.39 19.78 -15.36
N ALA A 523 -17.28 20.52 -15.40
CA ALA A 523 -16.57 20.82 -16.64
C ALA A 523 -15.98 19.55 -17.27
N LYS A 524 -15.34 18.70 -16.48
CA LYS A 524 -14.73 17.43 -16.92
C LYS A 524 -15.78 16.46 -17.47
N LEU A 525 -16.88 16.29 -16.76
CA LEU A 525 -17.99 15.44 -17.22
C LEU A 525 -18.63 15.96 -18.51
N LYS A 526 -18.73 17.28 -18.68
CA LYS A 526 -19.21 17.87 -19.93
C LYS A 526 -18.33 17.55 -21.15
N GLU A 527 -17.01 17.43 -20.94
CA GLU A 527 -16.07 17.05 -22.01
C GLU A 527 -16.15 15.56 -22.33
N LEU A 528 -16.25 14.72 -21.29
CA LEU A 528 -16.21 13.26 -21.40
C LEU A 528 -17.52 12.64 -21.87
N ILE A 529 -18.67 13.18 -21.44
CA ILE A 529 -19.98 12.62 -21.82
C ILE A 529 -20.36 13.08 -23.23
N PRO A 530 -20.59 12.14 -24.16
CA PRO A 530 -20.97 12.49 -25.54
C PRO A 530 -22.32 13.18 -25.61
N ARG A 531 -22.47 14.07 -26.61
CA ARG A 531 -23.75 14.76 -26.87
C ARG A 531 -24.85 13.76 -27.20
N GLN A 532 -25.96 13.88 -26.49
CA GLN A 532 -27.15 13.06 -26.67
C GLN A 532 -28.23 13.77 -27.48
N GLN A 533 -29.35 13.09 -27.73
CA GLN A 533 -30.48 13.66 -28.49
C GLN A 533 -31.18 14.83 -27.78
N PHE A 534 -30.95 14.95 -26.45
CA PHE A 534 -31.47 16.02 -25.60
C PHE A 534 -30.34 16.72 -24.84
N GLU A 535 -30.64 17.83 -24.25
CA GLU A 535 -29.71 18.60 -23.44
C GLU A 535 -29.56 17.96 -22.05
N VAL A 536 -28.33 17.69 -21.65
CA VAL A 536 -28.00 17.10 -20.34
C VAL A 536 -27.35 18.16 -19.46
N PRO A 537 -28.05 18.69 -18.43
CA PRO A 537 -27.42 19.50 -17.41
C PRO A 537 -26.58 18.60 -16.49
N VAL A 538 -25.32 18.97 -16.28
CA VAL A 538 -24.39 18.42 -15.30
C VAL A 538 -24.33 19.42 -14.16
N GLN A 539 -24.68 19.01 -12.96
CA GLN A 539 -24.79 19.91 -11.80
C GLN A 539 -24.02 19.32 -10.62
N ALA A 540 -23.34 20.17 -9.85
CA ALA A 540 -22.83 19.82 -8.54
C ALA A 540 -23.73 20.50 -7.49
N ALA A 541 -24.11 19.77 -6.44
CA ALA A 541 -25.01 20.25 -5.40
C ALA A 541 -24.55 19.86 -4.00
N ILE A 542 -24.87 20.71 -3.01
CA ILE A 542 -24.76 20.41 -1.59
C ILE A 542 -26.19 20.33 -1.05
N GLY A 543 -26.68 19.14 -0.76
CA GLY A 543 -28.08 18.91 -0.45
C GLY A 543 -28.97 19.41 -1.59
N ALA A 544 -29.91 20.30 -1.30
CA ALA A 544 -30.82 20.88 -2.31
C ALA A 544 -30.22 22.06 -3.12
N ARG A 545 -29.05 22.56 -2.74
CA ARG A 545 -28.44 23.76 -3.34
C ARG A 545 -27.46 23.38 -4.44
N VAL A 546 -27.77 23.72 -5.68
CA VAL A 546 -26.82 23.62 -6.81
C VAL A 546 -25.75 24.71 -6.67
N ILE A 547 -24.48 24.27 -6.64
CA ILE A 547 -23.29 25.14 -6.51
C ILE A 547 -22.58 25.38 -7.82
N ALA A 548 -22.63 24.39 -8.76
CA ALA A 548 -22.05 24.53 -10.08
C ALA A 548 -22.95 23.85 -11.13
N ARG A 549 -22.91 24.36 -12.36
CA ARG A 549 -23.69 23.81 -13.47
C ARG A 549 -22.98 23.98 -14.79
N GLU A 550 -22.91 22.90 -15.54
CA GLU A 550 -22.51 22.85 -16.93
C GLU A 550 -23.64 22.21 -17.77
N THR A 551 -23.60 22.36 -19.08
CA THR A 551 -24.64 21.82 -19.94
C THR A 551 -24.04 21.18 -21.19
N ILE A 552 -24.34 19.90 -21.40
CA ILE A 552 -24.02 19.17 -22.62
C ILE A 552 -25.10 19.44 -23.63
N ARG A 553 -24.77 20.11 -24.72
CA ARG A 553 -25.73 20.49 -25.75
C ARG A 553 -26.21 19.26 -26.51
N ALA A 554 -27.52 19.22 -26.82
CA ALA A 554 -28.10 18.16 -27.65
C ALA A 554 -27.52 18.13 -29.07
N VAL A 555 -27.43 16.93 -29.66
CA VAL A 555 -27.14 16.76 -31.08
C VAL A 555 -28.23 17.47 -31.87
N ARG A 556 -27.87 18.39 -32.74
CA ARG A 556 -28.81 19.10 -33.61
C ARG A 556 -28.85 18.42 -34.97
N LYS A 557 -30.01 17.87 -35.33
CA LYS A 557 -30.30 17.50 -36.71
C LYS A 557 -30.74 18.77 -37.45
N ASP A 558 -30.11 19.06 -38.56
CA ASP A 558 -30.53 20.19 -39.40
C ASP A 558 -31.89 19.87 -40.07
N VAL A 559 -32.95 20.22 -39.37
CA VAL A 559 -34.34 20.00 -39.86
C VAL A 559 -34.72 21.00 -40.96
N LEU A 560 -33.88 22.03 -41.18
CA LEU A 560 -34.09 23.07 -42.19
C LEU A 560 -33.36 22.78 -43.51
N ALA A 561 -32.44 21.82 -43.57
CA ALA A 561 -31.65 21.48 -44.76
C ALA A 561 -32.48 21.13 -45.99
N LYS A 562 -33.71 20.64 -45.78
CA LYS A 562 -34.68 20.33 -46.88
C LYS A 562 -35.70 21.43 -47.13
N CYS A 563 -35.60 22.60 -46.48
CA CYS A 563 -36.50 23.71 -46.66
C CYS A 563 -35.95 24.68 -47.71
N TYR A 564 -36.20 24.40 -48.98
CA TYR A 564 -35.95 25.33 -50.09
C TYR A 564 -37.03 26.41 -50.07
N GLY A 565 -36.65 27.69 -50.01
CA GLY A 565 -37.54 28.84 -50.06
C GLY A 565 -37.78 29.58 -48.74
N GLY A 566 -38.27 30.82 -48.84
CA GLY A 566 -38.33 31.81 -47.76
C GLY A 566 -39.52 31.67 -46.78
N ASP A 567 -40.15 30.50 -46.66
CA ASP A 567 -41.26 30.29 -45.71
C ASP A 567 -40.77 30.26 -44.26
N ILE A 568 -40.80 31.44 -43.65
CA ILE A 568 -40.34 31.67 -42.25
C ILE A 568 -41.27 30.95 -41.27
N SER A 569 -42.57 30.85 -41.55
CA SER A 569 -43.56 30.22 -40.67
C SER A 569 -43.38 28.71 -40.61
N ARG A 570 -43.03 28.05 -41.70
CA ARG A 570 -42.72 26.61 -41.78
C ARG A 570 -41.40 26.28 -41.07
N LYS A 571 -40.37 27.13 -41.26
CA LYS A 571 -39.10 26.98 -40.56
C LYS A 571 -39.29 27.08 -39.04
N ARG A 572 -40.08 28.04 -38.56
CA ARG A 572 -40.41 28.24 -37.15
C ARG A 572 -41.18 27.06 -36.56
N LYS A 573 -42.19 26.54 -37.23
CA LYS A 573 -42.95 25.34 -36.80
C LYS A 573 -42.07 24.09 -36.71
N LEU A 574 -41.15 23.88 -37.66
CA LEU A 574 -40.22 22.75 -37.61
C LEU A 574 -39.25 22.84 -36.43
N LEU A 575 -38.74 24.02 -36.13
CA LEU A 575 -37.87 24.26 -34.96
C LEU A 575 -38.62 24.08 -33.65
N GLU A 576 -39.87 24.57 -33.55
CA GLU A 576 -40.73 24.39 -32.37
C GLU A 576 -41.08 22.91 -32.16
N LYS A 577 -41.39 22.16 -33.22
CA LYS A 577 -41.64 20.71 -33.16
C LYS A 577 -40.41 19.93 -32.74
N GLN A 578 -39.23 20.33 -33.22
CA GLN A 578 -37.95 19.75 -32.77
C GLN A 578 -37.68 20.03 -31.28
N LYS A 579 -37.92 21.28 -30.83
CA LYS A 579 -37.78 21.68 -29.43
C LYS A 579 -38.73 20.90 -28.50
N ALA A 580 -39.99 20.75 -28.91
CA ALA A 580 -41.01 19.98 -28.18
C ALA A 580 -40.66 18.49 -28.12
N GLY A 581 -40.16 17.91 -29.23
CA GLY A 581 -39.68 16.52 -29.27
C GLY A 581 -38.51 16.27 -28.33
N LYS A 582 -37.51 17.16 -28.32
CA LYS A 582 -36.37 17.08 -27.40
C LYS A 582 -36.79 17.22 -25.93
N LYS A 583 -37.77 18.08 -25.63
CA LYS A 583 -38.32 18.22 -24.26
C LYS A 583 -38.99 16.93 -23.78
N ARG A 584 -39.71 16.22 -24.67
CA ARG A 584 -40.31 14.91 -24.36
C ARG A 584 -39.23 13.83 -24.14
N MET A 585 -38.23 13.78 -25.01
CA MET A 585 -37.12 12.84 -24.88
C MET A 585 -36.35 13.04 -23.57
N LYS A 586 -36.19 14.30 -23.10
CA LYS A 586 -35.55 14.61 -21.83
C LYS A 586 -36.29 14.06 -20.60
N VAL A 587 -37.62 13.95 -20.67
CA VAL A 587 -38.49 13.44 -19.59
C VAL A 587 -38.44 11.90 -19.51
N VAL A 588 -38.17 11.21 -20.62
CA VAL A 588 -38.27 9.75 -20.75
C VAL A 588 -36.90 9.08 -20.90
N GLY A 589 -35.87 9.84 -21.32
CA GLY A 589 -34.53 9.28 -21.60
C GLY A 589 -33.64 9.23 -20.37
N SER A 590 -33.11 8.06 -20.04
CA SER A 590 -31.94 7.92 -19.16
C SER A 590 -30.71 8.51 -19.86
N VAL A 591 -29.82 9.10 -19.07
CA VAL A 591 -28.51 9.58 -19.56
C VAL A 591 -27.56 8.40 -19.57
N GLU A 592 -27.19 7.93 -20.76
CA GLU A 592 -26.10 6.94 -20.88
C GLU A 592 -24.78 7.66 -20.68
N VAL A 593 -24.07 7.32 -19.60
CA VAL A 593 -22.71 7.75 -19.35
C VAL A 593 -21.79 6.64 -19.82
N PRO A 594 -20.94 6.88 -20.82
CA PRO A 594 -19.96 5.90 -21.24
C PRO A 594 -19.02 5.59 -20.05
N GLN A 595 -18.62 4.35 -19.97
CA GLN A 595 -17.77 3.84 -18.94
C GLN A 595 -16.42 4.57 -18.88
N GLU A 596 -15.84 4.88 -20.06
CA GLU A 596 -14.62 5.67 -20.17
C GLU A 596 -14.79 7.07 -19.54
N ALA A 597 -15.99 7.63 -19.59
CA ALA A 597 -16.29 8.91 -18.96
C ALA A 597 -16.31 8.80 -17.42
N PHE A 598 -16.78 7.69 -16.85
CA PHE A 598 -16.67 7.43 -15.42
C PHE A 598 -15.21 7.27 -14.98
N VAL A 599 -14.47 6.40 -15.64
CA VAL A 599 -13.05 6.16 -15.34
C VAL A 599 -12.25 7.45 -15.45
N ALA A 600 -12.45 8.22 -16.53
CA ALA A 600 -11.75 9.48 -16.73
C ALA A 600 -12.22 10.59 -15.77
N ALA A 601 -13.48 10.62 -15.36
CA ALA A 601 -13.98 11.58 -14.36
C ALA A 601 -13.39 11.29 -12.97
N LEU A 602 -13.23 10.02 -12.63
CA LEU A 602 -12.68 9.57 -11.35
C LEU A 602 -11.15 9.76 -11.27
N ARG A 603 -10.44 9.78 -12.40
CA ARG A 603 -9.03 10.17 -12.49
C ARG A 603 -8.85 11.70 -12.42
N THR A 604 -9.23 12.31 -11.29
CA THR A 604 -9.19 13.78 -11.13
C THR A 604 -7.78 14.35 -10.89
N GLY A 605 -6.73 13.54 -10.87
CA GLY A 605 -5.34 13.96 -10.64
C GLY A 605 -4.49 14.18 -11.89
N GLU A 606 -4.85 13.62 -13.05
CA GLU A 606 -4.09 13.84 -14.27
C GLU A 606 -4.51 15.17 -14.93
N SER A 607 -3.70 16.21 -14.71
CA SER A 607 -3.73 17.40 -15.54
C SER A 607 -3.53 16.98 -16.99
N THR A 608 -4.56 17.12 -17.81
CA THR A 608 -4.46 17.10 -19.26
C THR A 608 -3.55 18.27 -19.69
N GLU A 609 -2.23 18.09 -19.69
CA GLU A 609 -1.38 18.88 -20.55
C GLU A 609 -1.79 18.57 -21.98
N LYS A 610 -2.43 19.55 -22.59
CA LYS A 610 -2.70 19.57 -24.04
C LYS A 610 -1.35 19.38 -24.76
N LYS A 611 -1.23 18.27 -25.50
CA LYS A 611 -0.32 18.20 -26.62
C LYS A 611 -0.79 19.12 -27.74
#